data_ecd9a44a7715495e4c8afb914d61cf2d
#
_entry.id   ecd9a44a7715495e4c8afb914d61cf2d
#
_cell.length_a   1.000
_cell.length_b   1.000
_cell.length_c   1.000
_cell.angle_alpha   90.00
_cell.angle_beta   90.00
_cell.angle_gamma   90.00
#
_symmetry.space_group_name_H-M   'P 1'
#
loop_
_entity.id
_entity.type
_entity.pdbx_description
1 polymer ?
#
loop_
_entity_poly.entity_id
_entity_poly.type
_entity_poly.pdbx_seq_one_letter_code
_entity_poly.pdbx_strand_id
1 'polypeptide(L)'
;KQTTSVSFSYKLSTENGYDFFEFYIDGVRRIRESGETGWIYFSEDSLGNTNHTFEWRYTKDAYVREGADRTWVDQISFDYNNGYLKWSGNNNASDDGTLDSDDDGLIDLVEYLVAGSSLSQDGTESIALDANSREFTLRRDSASKDLIIRLLVSDDLENWVPIAVSYEGNSFSTINGLTATDNALNGSLVETRITISPSNETKKFAKLEIVLK
;
A
#
# COMPACT_ATOMS: atom_id res chain seq x y z
N LYS A 1 -7.82 -5.71 -2.33
CA LYS A 1 -6.45 -5.23 -2.12
C LYS A 1 -5.67 -5.35 -3.42
N GLN A 2 -4.86 -4.37 -3.71
CA GLN A 2 -4.00 -4.35 -4.90
C GLN A 2 -2.88 -5.38 -4.70
N THR A 3 -2.83 -6.40 -5.55
CA THR A 3 -1.90 -7.52 -5.44
C THR A 3 -0.84 -7.40 -6.52
N THR A 4 0.43 -7.56 -6.16
CA THR A 4 1.57 -7.47 -7.10
C THR A 4 2.14 -8.83 -7.48
N SER A 5 1.80 -9.88 -6.73
CA SER A 5 2.16 -11.25 -7.06
C SER A 5 1.13 -12.24 -6.53
N VAL A 6 1.14 -13.44 -7.09
CA VAL A 6 0.42 -14.61 -6.59
C VAL A 6 1.32 -15.82 -6.68
N SER A 7 1.34 -16.62 -5.63
CA SER A 7 2.01 -17.93 -5.65
C SER A 7 1.17 -18.99 -4.96
N PHE A 8 1.34 -20.23 -5.37
CA PHE A 8 0.69 -21.39 -4.74
C PHE A 8 1.36 -22.69 -5.18
N SER A 9 1.09 -23.76 -4.45
CA SER A 9 1.43 -25.11 -4.85
C SER A 9 0.17 -25.83 -5.31
N TYR A 10 0.28 -26.66 -6.35
CA TYR A 10 -0.83 -27.48 -6.84
C TYR A 10 -0.38 -28.90 -7.17
N LYS A 11 -1.34 -29.83 -7.18
CA LYS A 11 -1.14 -31.23 -7.51
C LYS A 11 -2.38 -31.75 -8.20
N LEU A 12 -2.19 -32.65 -9.16
CA LEU A 12 -3.27 -33.28 -9.92
C LEU A 12 -3.24 -34.80 -9.78
N SER A 13 -4.43 -35.39 -9.84
CA SER A 13 -4.67 -36.82 -10.06
C SER A 13 -5.97 -36.93 -10.85
N THR A 14 -5.86 -36.83 -12.18
CA THR A 14 -6.99 -36.63 -13.11
C THR A 14 -6.79 -37.43 -14.39
N GLU A 15 -7.86 -37.60 -15.19
CA GLU A 15 -7.77 -38.22 -16.50
C GLU A 15 -6.88 -37.38 -17.44
N ASN A 16 -5.85 -37.98 -17.97
CA ASN A 16 -4.89 -37.27 -18.82
C ASN A 16 -5.49 -36.88 -20.18
N GLY A 17 -5.44 -35.60 -20.49
CA GLY A 17 -5.93 -35.03 -21.75
C GLY A 17 -7.42 -34.72 -21.80
N TYR A 18 -8.20 -35.02 -20.73
CA TYR A 18 -9.65 -34.83 -20.68
C TYR A 18 -10.09 -33.99 -19.47
N ASP A 19 -9.54 -34.23 -18.28
CA ASP A 19 -9.87 -33.48 -17.08
C ASP A 19 -8.72 -32.52 -16.75
N PHE A 20 -9.00 -31.23 -16.66
CA PHE A 20 -7.96 -30.20 -16.54
C PHE A 20 -8.10 -29.37 -15.28
N PHE A 21 -6.96 -29.13 -14.65
CA PHE A 21 -6.75 -28.01 -13.76
C PHE A 21 -6.35 -26.79 -14.57
N GLU A 22 -7.00 -25.67 -14.32
CA GLU A 22 -6.72 -24.40 -14.98
C GLU A 22 -6.61 -23.29 -13.95
N PHE A 23 -5.67 -22.35 -14.18
CA PHE A 23 -5.54 -21.14 -13.39
C PHE A 23 -5.54 -19.92 -14.30
N TYR A 24 -6.27 -18.89 -13.87
CA TYR A 24 -6.45 -17.66 -14.63
C TYR A 24 -6.14 -16.44 -13.77
N ILE A 25 -5.56 -15.41 -14.40
CA ILE A 25 -5.39 -14.06 -13.85
C ILE A 25 -6.10 -13.11 -14.83
N ASP A 26 -7.09 -12.36 -14.34
CA ASP A 26 -7.89 -11.40 -15.12
C ASP A 26 -8.50 -12.02 -16.39
N GLY A 27 -8.94 -13.27 -16.29
CA GLY A 27 -9.50 -14.03 -17.41
C GLY A 27 -8.45 -14.58 -18.39
N VAL A 28 -7.16 -14.30 -18.19
CA VAL A 28 -6.08 -14.85 -19.00
C VAL A 28 -5.54 -16.12 -18.37
N ARG A 29 -5.61 -17.25 -19.10
CA ARG A 29 -5.15 -18.55 -18.60
C ARG A 29 -3.62 -18.61 -18.47
N ARG A 30 -3.14 -18.98 -17.28
CA ARG A 30 -1.73 -19.17 -16.94
C ARG A 30 -1.34 -20.66 -16.90
N ILE A 31 -2.25 -21.49 -16.38
CA ILE A 31 -2.02 -22.94 -16.26
C ILE A 31 -3.17 -23.69 -16.94
N ARG A 32 -2.86 -24.80 -17.62
CA ARG A 32 -3.78 -25.85 -18.05
C ARG A 32 -3.05 -27.16 -18.07
N GLU A 33 -3.32 -28.02 -17.10
CA GLU A 33 -2.65 -29.31 -16.92
C GLU A 33 -3.63 -30.43 -16.60
N SER A 34 -3.26 -31.67 -16.90
CA SER A 34 -4.04 -32.89 -16.67
C SER A 34 -3.14 -34.07 -16.31
N GLY A 35 -3.73 -35.17 -15.84
CA GLY A 35 -3.01 -36.41 -15.50
C GLY A 35 -2.51 -36.43 -14.06
N GLU A 36 -1.44 -37.19 -13.82
CA GLU A 36 -0.82 -37.39 -12.51
C GLU A 36 0.39 -36.47 -12.32
N THR A 37 0.42 -35.65 -11.27
CA THR A 37 1.58 -34.83 -10.93
C THR A 37 1.97 -34.99 -9.46
N GLY A 38 3.21 -34.67 -9.12
CA GLY A 38 3.60 -34.29 -7.76
C GLY A 38 3.12 -32.87 -7.42
N TRP A 39 3.53 -32.34 -6.27
CA TRP A 39 3.36 -30.94 -5.96
C TRP A 39 4.22 -30.06 -6.88
N ILE A 40 3.59 -29.12 -7.54
CA ILE A 40 4.21 -28.14 -8.45
C ILE A 40 4.00 -26.76 -7.83
N TYR A 41 5.06 -25.96 -7.76
CA TYR A 41 4.99 -24.57 -7.32
C TYR A 41 4.82 -23.65 -8.52
N PHE A 42 3.89 -22.70 -8.39
CA PHE A 42 3.65 -21.62 -9.36
C PHE A 42 3.86 -20.28 -8.67
N SER A 43 4.49 -19.34 -9.37
CA SER A 43 4.61 -17.93 -8.99
C SER A 43 4.47 -17.05 -10.21
N GLU A 44 3.71 -15.98 -10.09
CA GLU A 44 3.65 -14.88 -11.04
C GLU A 44 3.89 -13.59 -10.28
N ASP A 45 5.04 -12.98 -10.55
CA ASP A 45 5.48 -11.72 -9.96
C ASP A 45 5.26 -10.57 -10.96
N SER A 46 5.32 -9.34 -10.48
CA SER A 46 5.18 -8.13 -11.33
C SER A 46 3.80 -7.95 -11.95
N LEU A 47 2.76 -8.40 -11.25
CA LEU A 47 1.40 -7.98 -11.56
C LEU A 47 1.28 -6.46 -11.35
N GLY A 48 0.53 -5.79 -12.19
CA GLY A 48 0.28 -4.34 -12.02
C GLY A 48 -0.34 -4.06 -10.63
N ASN A 49 -0.04 -2.90 -10.06
CA ASN A 49 -0.61 -2.51 -8.76
C ASN A 49 -2.09 -2.12 -8.90
N THR A 50 -2.93 -3.08 -9.24
CA THR A 50 -4.37 -2.94 -9.46
C THR A 50 -5.13 -4.10 -8.81
N ASN A 51 -6.45 -4.05 -8.85
CA ASN A 51 -7.27 -5.20 -8.45
C ASN A 51 -7.20 -6.28 -9.51
N HIS A 52 -6.83 -7.47 -9.09
CA HIS A 52 -6.76 -8.66 -9.94
C HIS A 52 -7.82 -9.68 -9.54
N THR A 53 -8.28 -10.45 -10.54
CA THR A 53 -9.17 -11.59 -10.34
C THR A 53 -8.38 -12.86 -10.57
N PHE A 54 -8.32 -13.71 -9.56
CA PHE A 54 -7.66 -15.02 -9.62
C PHE A 54 -8.73 -16.10 -9.63
N GLU A 55 -8.62 -17.04 -10.58
CA GLU A 55 -9.58 -18.12 -10.71
C GLU A 55 -8.85 -19.46 -10.85
N TRP A 56 -9.11 -20.39 -9.93
CA TRP A 56 -8.72 -21.79 -10.01
C TRP A 56 -9.93 -22.58 -10.46
N ARG A 57 -9.78 -23.33 -11.54
CA ARG A 57 -10.87 -24.08 -12.16
C ARG A 57 -10.47 -25.53 -12.35
N TYR A 58 -11.38 -26.45 -12.03
CA TYR A 58 -11.28 -27.83 -12.41
C TYR A 58 -12.39 -28.15 -13.41
N THR A 59 -12.04 -28.57 -14.62
CA THR A 59 -12.98 -28.92 -15.70
C THR A 59 -12.88 -30.38 -15.99
N LYS A 60 -14.02 -31.04 -16.13
CA LYS A 60 -14.14 -32.47 -16.39
C LYS A 60 -14.99 -32.74 -17.62
N ASP A 61 -14.70 -33.83 -18.30
CA ASP A 61 -15.67 -34.41 -19.21
C ASP A 61 -16.68 -35.31 -18.45
N ALA A 62 -17.56 -35.99 -19.16
CA ALA A 62 -18.68 -36.74 -18.54
C ALA A 62 -18.39 -38.25 -18.42
N TYR A 63 -17.23 -38.75 -18.84
CA TYR A 63 -17.11 -40.16 -19.15
C TYR A 63 -16.23 -40.94 -18.17
N VAL A 64 -14.97 -40.68 -18.07
CA VAL A 64 -14.01 -41.49 -17.33
C VAL A 64 -13.53 -40.81 -16.08
N ARG A 65 -13.20 -41.59 -15.06
CA ARG A 65 -12.57 -41.13 -13.83
C ARG A 65 -11.27 -41.90 -13.63
N GLU A 66 -10.17 -41.20 -13.75
CA GLU A 66 -8.86 -41.74 -13.48
C GLU A 66 -8.19 -41.14 -12.27
N GLY A 67 -7.29 -41.88 -11.65
CA GLY A 67 -6.59 -41.44 -10.46
C GLY A 67 -7.54 -41.15 -9.25
N ALA A 68 -7.26 -40.10 -8.52
CA ALA A 68 -8.11 -39.65 -7.43
C ALA A 68 -9.27 -38.73 -7.88
N ASP A 69 -9.33 -38.42 -9.18
CA ASP A 69 -10.36 -37.58 -9.82
C ASP A 69 -10.49 -36.22 -9.14
N ARG A 70 -9.37 -35.54 -8.86
CA ARG A 70 -9.31 -34.26 -8.15
C ARG A 70 -8.01 -33.52 -8.36
N THR A 71 -8.06 -32.25 -7.99
CA THR A 71 -6.91 -31.37 -7.87
C THR A 71 -6.80 -30.83 -6.44
N TRP A 72 -5.59 -30.49 -6.05
CA TRP A 72 -5.30 -29.83 -4.78
C TRP A 72 -4.58 -28.52 -5.05
N VAL A 73 -4.91 -27.49 -4.27
CA VAL A 73 -4.21 -26.22 -4.23
C VAL A 73 -3.88 -25.94 -2.77
N ASP A 74 -2.63 -25.55 -2.51
CA ASP A 74 -2.13 -25.28 -1.17
C ASP A 74 -1.14 -24.12 -1.19
N GLN A 75 -0.85 -23.55 -0.02
CA GLN A 75 0.12 -22.46 0.17
C GLN A 75 -0.15 -21.25 -0.73
N ILE A 76 -1.43 -20.88 -0.89
CA ILE A 76 -1.78 -19.67 -1.65
C ILE A 76 -1.25 -18.45 -0.91
N SER A 77 -0.41 -17.66 -1.57
CA SER A 77 0.13 -16.40 -1.07
C SER A 77 -0.09 -15.29 -2.08
N PHE A 78 -0.37 -14.10 -1.57
CA PHE A 78 -0.50 -12.88 -2.34
C PHE A 78 0.42 -11.83 -1.73
N ASP A 79 1.34 -11.30 -2.51
CA ASP A 79 2.06 -10.12 -2.10
C ASP A 79 1.26 -8.88 -2.47
N TYR A 80 1.11 -8.02 -1.51
CA TYR A 80 0.50 -6.72 -1.70
C TYR A 80 1.63 -5.70 -1.77
N ASN A 81 1.54 -4.76 -2.71
CA ASN A 81 2.44 -3.63 -2.69
C ASN A 81 2.00 -2.65 -1.60
N ASN A 82 2.03 -3.12 -0.37
CA ASN A 82 2.00 -2.27 0.79
C ASN A 82 3.46 -1.89 1.07
N GLY A 83 3.84 -0.72 0.58
CA GLY A 83 5.20 -0.20 0.75
C GLY A 83 5.56 -0.14 2.22
N TYR A 84 4.59 0.22 3.09
CA TYR A 84 4.76 0.25 4.53
C TYR A 84 5.13 -1.13 5.12
N LEU A 85 4.39 -2.19 4.81
CA LEU A 85 4.71 -3.53 5.35
C LEU A 85 6.08 -4.05 4.90
N LYS A 86 6.48 -3.72 3.68
CA LYS A 86 7.83 -4.04 3.22
C LYS A 86 8.89 -3.22 3.95
N TRP A 87 8.63 -1.94 4.13
CA TRP A 87 9.51 -1.03 4.85
C TRP A 87 9.60 -1.45 6.33
N SER A 88 8.49 -1.70 7.01
CA SER A 88 8.45 -2.10 8.42
C SER A 88 9.22 -3.40 8.68
N GLY A 89 9.07 -4.40 7.81
CA GLY A 89 9.83 -5.65 7.90
C GLY A 89 11.35 -5.46 7.74
N ASN A 90 11.77 -4.49 6.91
CA ASN A 90 13.19 -4.18 6.71
C ASN A 90 13.77 -3.30 7.84
N ASN A 91 12.93 -2.56 8.56
CA ASN A 91 13.32 -1.59 9.58
C ASN A 91 12.94 -2.02 11.01
N ASN A 92 12.45 -3.25 11.19
CA ASN A 92 11.99 -3.77 12.48
C ASN A 92 10.92 -2.90 13.17
N ALA A 93 10.10 -2.23 12.35
CA ALA A 93 9.02 -1.38 12.77
C ALA A 93 7.70 -2.17 13.01
N SER A 94 6.71 -1.55 13.63
CA SER A 94 5.40 -2.17 13.87
C SER A 94 4.62 -2.40 12.57
N ASP A 95 3.78 -3.44 12.53
CA ASP A 95 3.00 -3.78 11.33
C ASP A 95 1.89 -2.76 10.99
N ASP A 96 1.43 -1.99 11.97
CA ASP A 96 0.35 -1.00 11.84
C ASP A 96 0.83 0.46 11.89
N GLY A 97 2.11 0.68 12.15
CA GLY A 97 2.76 1.99 12.18
C GLY A 97 2.45 2.84 13.40
N THR A 98 1.84 2.27 14.45
CA THR A 98 1.39 3.03 15.62
C THR A 98 2.41 3.13 16.73
N LEU A 99 3.48 2.34 16.67
CA LEU A 99 4.57 2.36 17.63
C LEU A 99 5.65 3.38 17.20
N ASP A 100 6.39 3.82 18.18
CA ASP A 100 7.67 4.53 18.06
C ASP A 100 8.75 3.50 18.41
N SER A 101 9.34 2.89 17.38
CA SER A 101 10.18 1.69 17.57
C SER A 101 11.61 2.01 18.03
N ASP A 102 12.07 3.26 17.90
CA ASP A 102 13.38 3.73 18.33
C ASP A 102 13.36 4.82 19.41
N ASP A 103 12.13 5.16 19.89
CA ASP A 103 11.89 6.14 20.97
C ASP A 103 12.39 7.57 20.60
N ASP A 104 12.29 7.99 19.34
CA ASP A 104 12.69 9.33 18.90
C ASP A 104 11.55 10.37 18.94
N GLY A 105 10.33 9.91 19.19
CA GLY A 105 9.11 10.72 19.27
C GLY A 105 8.30 10.75 17.98
N LEU A 106 8.72 10.05 16.93
CA LEU A 106 7.94 9.81 15.73
C LEU A 106 7.44 8.36 15.71
N ILE A 107 6.20 8.16 15.37
CA ILE A 107 5.69 6.80 15.15
C ILE A 107 6.18 6.28 13.80
N ASP A 108 6.36 4.97 13.69
CA ASP A 108 6.89 4.27 12.51
C ASP A 108 6.21 4.67 11.19
N LEU A 109 4.90 4.95 11.22
CA LEU A 109 4.17 5.39 10.02
C LEU A 109 4.57 6.79 9.56
N VAL A 110 4.94 7.68 10.49
CA VAL A 110 5.46 9.02 10.17
C VAL A 110 6.86 8.91 9.59
N GLU A 111 7.71 8.07 10.16
CA GLU A 111 9.06 7.81 9.64
C GLU A 111 9.02 7.24 8.22
N TYR A 112 8.14 6.28 7.97
CA TYR A 112 7.91 5.78 6.61
C TYR A 112 7.48 6.89 5.64
N LEU A 113 6.58 7.79 6.08
CA LEU A 113 6.14 8.94 5.28
C LEU A 113 7.30 9.87 4.92
N VAL A 114 8.19 10.15 5.86
CA VAL A 114 9.28 11.12 5.66
C VAL A 114 10.55 10.48 5.06
N ALA A 115 10.48 9.23 4.65
CA ALA A 115 11.62 8.41 4.20
C ALA A 115 12.72 8.30 5.26
N GLY A 116 12.30 8.29 6.52
CA GLY A 116 13.15 8.08 7.68
C GLY A 116 13.52 6.61 7.86
N SER A 117 14.16 6.34 8.96
CA SER A 117 14.52 4.99 9.39
C SER A 117 14.08 4.79 10.83
N SER A 118 13.26 3.79 11.08
CA SER A 118 12.85 3.39 12.45
C SER A 118 14.01 2.89 13.32
N LEU A 119 15.23 3.06 12.87
CA LEU A 119 16.46 2.65 13.58
C LEU A 119 17.40 3.82 13.84
N SER A 120 17.03 5.04 13.44
CA SER A 120 17.84 6.22 13.63
C SER A 120 16.98 7.39 14.07
N GLN A 121 17.35 8.04 15.14
CA GLN A 121 16.70 9.24 15.68
C GLN A 121 16.83 10.41 14.70
N ASP A 122 16.00 10.41 13.67
CA ASP A 122 16.04 11.37 12.56
C ASP A 122 15.38 12.71 12.88
N GLY A 123 14.64 12.76 13.94
CA GLY A 123 14.10 13.97 14.55
C GLY A 123 12.95 14.62 13.80
N THR A 124 12.33 15.57 14.47
CA THR A 124 11.08 16.28 14.13
C THR A 124 11.21 17.32 13.02
N GLU A 125 12.36 17.49 12.36
CA GLU A 125 12.57 18.51 11.33
C GLU A 125 11.77 18.32 10.04
N SER A 126 11.18 17.13 9.88
CA SER A 126 10.41 16.76 8.68
C SER A 126 9.00 17.36 8.64
N ILE A 127 8.47 17.81 9.78
CA ILE A 127 7.12 18.38 9.88
C ILE A 127 7.20 19.68 10.68
N ALA A 128 6.80 20.78 10.07
CA ALA A 128 6.80 22.09 10.72
C ALA A 128 5.56 22.90 10.40
N LEU A 129 5.09 23.68 11.37
CA LEU A 129 4.09 24.71 11.19
C LEU A 129 4.68 26.05 11.66
N ASP A 130 4.92 26.95 10.72
CA ASP A 130 5.29 28.33 11.05
C ASP A 130 4.02 29.16 11.23
N ALA A 131 3.74 29.52 12.48
CA ALA A 131 2.57 30.34 12.85
C ALA A 131 2.62 31.74 12.29
N ASN A 132 3.82 32.31 12.00
CA ASN A 132 3.97 33.67 11.49
C ASN A 132 3.69 33.74 9.99
N SER A 133 4.29 32.83 9.22
CA SER A 133 4.07 32.71 7.78
C SER A 133 2.78 31.94 7.46
N ARG A 134 2.21 31.26 8.46
CA ARG A 134 1.06 30.34 8.26
C ARG A 134 1.35 29.26 7.20
N GLU A 135 2.57 28.79 7.20
CA GLU A 135 3.03 27.76 6.29
C GLU A 135 3.21 26.44 7.04
N PHE A 136 2.57 25.41 6.54
CA PHE A 136 2.83 24.02 6.93
C PHE A 136 3.83 23.42 5.96
N THR A 137 4.91 22.90 6.49
CA THR A 137 5.97 22.21 5.72
C THR A 137 6.01 20.75 6.10
N LEU A 138 6.03 19.87 5.11
CA LEU A 138 6.13 18.44 5.26
C LEU A 138 7.16 17.88 4.28
N ARG A 139 8.22 17.23 4.79
CA ARG A 139 9.05 16.34 3.98
C ARG A 139 8.36 14.99 3.89
N ARG A 140 8.28 14.44 2.69
CA ARG A 140 7.63 13.15 2.45
C ARG A 140 8.24 12.41 1.27
N ASP A 141 8.13 11.08 1.30
CA ASP A 141 8.46 10.25 0.16
C ASP A 141 7.25 10.14 -0.79
N SER A 142 7.37 10.71 -1.98
CA SER A 142 6.36 10.62 -3.03
C SER A 142 6.22 9.21 -3.62
N ALA A 143 7.12 8.28 -3.29
CA ALA A 143 7.01 6.87 -3.65
C ALA A 143 6.12 6.06 -2.69
N SER A 144 5.72 6.60 -1.54
CA SER A 144 4.80 5.96 -0.59
C SER A 144 3.35 5.96 -1.12
N LYS A 145 3.04 4.98 -2.00
CA LYS A 145 1.77 4.91 -2.74
C LYS A 145 0.60 4.34 -1.91
N ASP A 146 0.86 3.82 -0.76
CA ASP A 146 -0.10 3.21 0.16
C ASP A 146 -0.60 4.17 1.25
N LEU A 147 -0.24 5.45 1.17
CA LEU A 147 -0.65 6.47 2.11
C LEU A 147 -1.75 7.40 1.59
N ILE A 148 -2.65 7.78 2.50
CA ILE A 148 -3.50 8.97 2.39
C ILE A 148 -3.04 9.93 3.47
N ILE A 149 -2.71 11.16 3.09
CA ILE A 149 -2.23 12.20 4.00
C ILE A 149 -3.22 13.35 3.96
N ARG A 150 -3.70 13.80 5.12
CA ARG A 150 -4.63 14.91 5.24
C ARG A 150 -4.09 15.95 6.21
N LEU A 151 -4.09 17.21 5.80
CA LEU A 151 -3.91 18.34 6.71
C LEU A 151 -5.30 18.85 7.11
N LEU A 152 -5.59 18.81 8.41
CA LEU A 152 -6.85 19.24 8.97
C LEU A 152 -6.64 20.44 9.88
N VAL A 153 -7.63 21.31 9.95
CA VAL A 153 -7.65 22.48 10.85
C VAL A 153 -8.91 22.49 11.71
N SER A 154 -8.79 23.10 12.89
CA SER A 154 -9.91 23.27 13.83
C SER A 154 -9.79 24.62 14.56
N ASP A 155 -10.89 25.10 15.10
CA ASP A 155 -10.94 26.24 16.03
C ASP A 155 -11.32 25.83 17.47
N ASP A 156 -11.78 24.60 17.66
CA ASP A 156 -12.31 24.08 18.94
C ASP A 156 -11.69 22.74 19.39
N LEU A 157 -10.79 22.14 18.59
CA LEU A 157 -10.20 20.79 18.77
C LEU A 157 -11.19 19.61 18.65
N GLU A 158 -12.46 19.89 18.41
CA GLU A 158 -13.51 18.87 18.26
C GLU A 158 -13.89 18.70 16.77
N ASN A 159 -14.10 19.81 16.08
CA ASN A 159 -14.53 19.83 14.68
C ASN A 159 -13.35 20.08 13.75
N TRP A 160 -12.88 19.00 13.08
CA TRP A 160 -11.74 19.03 12.18
C TRP A 160 -12.17 19.04 10.72
N VAL A 161 -11.65 20.01 9.96
CA VAL A 161 -11.94 20.18 8.54
C VAL A 161 -10.68 19.92 7.73
N PRO A 162 -10.69 18.96 6.78
CA PRO A 162 -9.55 18.76 5.89
C PRO A 162 -9.41 19.97 4.95
N ILE A 163 -8.20 20.49 4.82
CA ILE A 163 -7.88 21.62 3.94
C ILE A 163 -6.94 21.23 2.80
N ALA A 164 -6.22 20.15 2.96
CA ALA A 164 -5.37 19.58 1.92
C ALA A 164 -5.30 18.06 2.05
N VAL A 165 -5.30 17.36 0.94
CA VAL A 165 -5.25 15.89 0.88
C VAL A 165 -4.29 15.42 -0.21
N SER A 166 -3.41 14.49 0.11
CA SER A 166 -2.57 13.76 -0.84
C SER A 166 -2.96 12.29 -0.84
N TYR A 167 -3.07 11.71 -2.02
CA TYR A 167 -3.32 10.30 -2.24
C TYR A 167 -2.14 9.68 -2.98
N GLU A 168 -1.67 8.52 -2.50
CA GLU A 168 -0.70 7.70 -3.24
C GLU A 168 0.60 8.45 -3.62
N GLY A 169 1.09 9.29 -2.71
CA GLY A 169 2.29 10.08 -2.93
C GLY A 169 2.17 11.22 -3.95
N ASN A 170 0.97 11.46 -4.51
CA ASN A 170 0.75 12.59 -5.41
C ASN A 170 0.82 13.94 -4.66
N SER A 171 0.93 15.02 -5.41
CA SER A 171 0.86 16.38 -4.85
C SER A 171 -0.48 16.61 -4.13
N PHE A 172 -0.45 17.45 -3.12
CA PHE A 172 -1.67 17.77 -2.36
C PHE A 172 -2.70 18.49 -3.22
N SER A 173 -3.92 17.99 -3.19
CA SER A 173 -5.11 18.73 -3.62
C SER A 173 -5.59 19.58 -2.47
N THR A 174 -5.77 20.87 -2.68
CA THR A 174 -6.16 21.85 -1.66
C THR A 174 -7.59 22.31 -1.84
N ILE A 175 -8.21 22.76 -0.75
CA ILE A 175 -9.57 23.27 -0.72
C ILE A 175 -9.52 24.80 -0.47
N ASN A 176 -10.49 25.55 -1.00
CA ASN A 176 -10.70 26.96 -0.70
C ASN A 176 -9.52 27.91 -1.01
N GLY A 177 -8.85 27.74 -2.14
CA GLY A 177 -7.86 28.70 -2.61
C GLY A 177 -6.50 28.63 -1.90
N LEU A 178 -6.26 27.57 -1.13
CA LEU A 178 -4.94 27.28 -0.59
C LEU A 178 -4.00 26.85 -1.73
N THR A 179 -2.72 27.12 -1.54
CA THR A 179 -1.69 26.63 -2.46
C THR A 179 -0.85 25.57 -1.76
N ALA A 180 -0.63 24.47 -2.46
CA ALA A 180 0.36 23.46 -2.10
C ALA A 180 1.43 23.40 -3.19
N THR A 181 2.68 23.39 -2.80
CA THR A 181 3.83 23.28 -3.72
C THR A 181 4.75 22.16 -3.26
N ASP A 182 5.17 21.32 -4.19
CA ASP A 182 6.16 20.29 -3.95
C ASP A 182 7.51 20.74 -4.53
N ASN A 183 8.53 20.79 -3.70
CA ASN A 183 9.90 21.04 -4.10
C ASN A 183 10.68 19.72 -4.04
N ALA A 184 11.22 19.28 -5.16
CA ALA A 184 12.06 18.08 -5.19
C ALA A 184 13.32 18.29 -4.36
N LEU A 185 13.65 17.32 -3.52
CA LEU A 185 14.87 17.32 -2.70
C LEU A 185 15.90 16.35 -3.27
N ASN A 186 15.63 15.03 -3.18
CA ASN A 186 16.49 13.99 -3.69
C ASN A 186 15.68 12.72 -3.99
N GLY A 187 15.82 12.14 -5.19
CA GLY A 187 15.08 10.95 -5.59
C GLY A 187 13.56 11.17 -5.53
N SER A 188 12.86 10.38 -4.73
CA SER A 188 11.41 10.50 -4.49
C SER A 188 11.06 11.43 -3.34
N LEU A 189 12.05 11.93 -2.59
CA LEU A 189 11.84 12.83 -1.45
C LEU A 189 11.47 14.23 -1.94
N VAL A 190 10.36 14.75 -1.42
CA VAL A 190 9.86 16.10 -1.73
C VAL A 190 9.59 16.87 -0.44
N GLU A 191 9.78 18.19 -0.50
CA GLU A 191 9.30 19.11 0.53
C GLU A 191 7.99 19.73 0.02
N THR A 192 6.89 19.42 0.69
CA THR A 192 5.58 20.02 0.42
C THR A 192 5.39 21.22 1.34
N ARG A 193 5.01 22.37 0.77
CA ARG A 193 4.64 23.57 1.50
C ARG A 193 3.18 23.89 1.21
N ILE A 194 2.39 24.08 2.27
CA ILE A 194 0.97 24.43 2.19
C ILE A 194 0.77 25.75 2.93
N THR A 195 0.43 26.80 2.17
CA THR A 195 0.13 28.11 2.75
C THR A 195 -1.32 28.16 3.19
N ILE A 196 -1.57 28.38 4.48
CA ILE A 196 -2.91 28.51 5.07
C ILE A 196 -3.43 29.93 4.81
N SER A 197 -4.50 30.02 4.02
CA SER A 197 -5.06 31.32 3.60
C SER A 197 -5.63 32.12 4.76
N PRO A 198 -5.60 33.48 4.70
CA PRO A 198 -6.29 34.37 5.64
C PRO A 198 -7.78 34.09 5.83
N SER A 199 -8.46 33.50 4.84
CA SER A 199 -9.87 33.09 4.97
C SER A 199 -10.10 32.02 6.06
N ASN A 200 -9.06 31.39 6.55
CA ASN A 200 -9.07 30.44 7.68
C ASN A 200 -8.58 31.10 8.99
N GLU A 201 -8.65 32.40 9.13
CA GLU A 201 -8.12 33.16 10.30
C GLU A 201 -8.68 32.73 11.66
N THR A 202 -9.86 32.13 11.68
CA THR A 202 -10.48 31.59 12.90
C THR A 202 -9.87 30.26 13.34
N LYS A 203 -9.17 29.55 12.43
CA LYS A 203 -8.60 28.25 12.73
C LYS A 203 -7.31 28.38 13.54
N LYS A 204 -7.30 27.79 14.72
CA LYS A 204 -6.23 27.92 15.73
C LYS A 204 -5.33 26.70 15.80
N PHE A 205 -5.83 25.56 15.33
CA PHE A 205 -5.16 24.27 15.46
C PHE A 205 -5.04 23.61 14.10
N ALA A 206 -3.94 22.91 13.89
CA ALA A 206 -3.73 22.06 12.72
C ALA A 206 -3.24 20.68 13.17
N LYS A 207 -3.63 19.63 12.44
CA LYS A 207 -3.10 18.29 12.62
C LYS A 207 -2.85 17.62 11.28
N LEU A 208 -1.85 16.75 11.24
CA LEU A 208 -1.62 15.82 10.16
C LEU A 208 -2.31 14.50 10.50
N GLU A 209 -3.03 13.94 9.55
CA GLU A 209 -3.61 12.60 9.62
C GLU A 209 -3.01 11.75 8.50
N ILE A 210 -2.45 10.60 8.86
CA ILE A 210 -1.84 9.66 7.95
C ILE A 210 -2.60 8.34 8.07
N VAL A 211 -3.01 7.78 6.94
CA VAL A 211 -3.80 6.55 6.89
C VAL A 211 -3.17 5.60 5.89
N LEU A 212 -2.89 4.37 6.33
CA LEU A 212 -2.55 3.25 5.43
C LEU A 212 -3.81 2.81 4.66
N LYS A 213 -3.62 2.49 3.37
CA LYS A 213 -4.66 1.95 2.49
C LYS A 213 -4.84 0.46 2.66
#